data_8407c76e2945580ad02e5a2a7ae4bd22
#
_entry.id   8407c76e2945580ad02e5a2a7ae4bd22
#
_cell.length_a   1.000
_cell.length_b   1.000
_cell.length_c   1.000
_cell.angle_alpha   90.00
_cell.angle_beta   90.00
_cell.angle_gamma   90.00
#
_symmetry.space_group_name_H-M   'P 1'
#
loop_
_entity.id
_entity.type
_entity.pdbx_description
1 polymer ?
#
loop_
_entity_poly.entity_id
_entity_poly.type
_entity_poly.pdbx_seq_one_letter_code
_entity_poly.pdbx_strand_id
1 'polypeptide(L)'
;MLETIIIFYSVYTFMKLYISIMQIGYINEEKRKTPVLMSADKYLTAGNYAVANGKLSIVTTFVDYLVFIWWVFAGFAWLSTMVQVEGSIMQAVVFLFGFIIVNYIIGLPFELYQKFKIDEAYGFNKMTAKMYVIDLLKSSLLFFILGGAVFALLSWIIQSYETWWIWGFARMFTVAVLANLLAPTFMALFNKFSPLEEGELKEKITAMMN
;
A
#
# COMPACT_ATOMS: atom_id res chain seq x y z
N MET A 1 17.88 -18.70 12.64
CA MET A 1 17.56 -17.54 11.79
C MET A 1 16.05 -17.27 11.72
N LEU A 2 15.20 -18.27 11.42
CA LEU A 2 13.72 -18.07 11.37
C LEU A 2 13.15 -17.61 12.71
N GLU A 3 13.51 -18.26 13.82
CA GLU A 3 13.09 -17.87 15.18
C GLU A 3 13.46 -16.43 15.50
N THR A 4 14.65 -16.01 15.12
CA THR A 4 15.10 -14.62 15.30
C THR A 4 14.20 -13.63 14.57
N ILE A 5 13.82 -13.94 13.32
CA ILE A 5 12.90 -13.10 12.52
C ILE A 5 11.53 -13.01 13.20
N ILE A 6 10.99 -14.16 13.66
CA ILE A 6 9.70 -14.20 14.36
C ILE A 6 9.75 -13.34 15.63
N ILE A 7 10.80 -13.47 16.45
CA ILE A 7 10.93 -12.69 17.67
C ILE A 7 10.99 -11.19 17.37
N PHE A 8 11.85 -10.75 16.44
CA PHE A 8 11.97 -9.34 16.09
C PHE A 8 10.65 -8.78 15.54
N TYR A 9 9.99 -9.52 14.66
CA TYR A 9 8.70 -9.08 14.11
C TYR A 9 7.60 -9.04 15.16
N SER A 10 7.60 -9.98 16.11
CA SER A 10 6.67 -9.96 17.25
C SER A 10 6.91 -8.74 18.13
N VAL A 11 8.14 -8.46 18.51
CA VAL A 11 8.49 -7.27 19.30
C VAL A 11 8.08 -5.99 18.57
N TYR A 12 8.41 -5.88 17.29
CA TYR A 12 7.99 -4.75 16.46
C TYR A 12 6.47 -4.57 16.46
N THR A 13 5.71 -5.65 16.24
CA THR A 13 4.25 -5.61 16.19
C THR A 13 3.65 -5.20 17.53
N PHE A 14 4.13 -5.75 18.65
CA PHE A 14 3.69 -5.35 19.98
C PHE A 14 3.99 -3.89 20.28
N MET A 15 5.18 -3.40 19.93
CA MET A 15 5.52 -1.99 20.08
C MET A 15 4.61 -1.10 19.24
N LYS A 16 4.34 -1.47 17.99
CA LYS A 16 3.43 -0.75 17.09
C LYS A 16 2.01 -0.69 17.65
N LEU A 17 1.49 -1.80 18.16
CA LEU A 17 0.17 -1.86 18.79
C LEU A 17 0.11 -0.98 20.05
N TYR A 18 1.13 -1.05 20.91
CA TYR A 18 1.23 -0.22 22.11
C TYR A 18 1.21 1.26 21.76
N ILE A 19 2.06 1.70 20.82
CA ILE A 19 2.12 3.10 20.36
C ILE A 19 0.76 3.53 19.78
N SER A 20 0.11 2.69 18.97
CA SER A 20 -1.19 2.99 18.37
C SER A 20 -2.28 3.18 19.44
N ILE A 21 -2.30 2.36 20.48
CA ILE A 21 -3.25 2.48 21.60
C ILE A 21 -3.01 3.80 22.37
N MET A 22 -1.75 4.09 22.68
CA MET A 22 -1.38 5.33 23.37
C MET A 22 -1.74 6.56 22.54
N GLN A 23 -1.50 6.51 21.24
CA GLN A 23 -1.84 7.60 20.32
C GLN A 23 -3.35 7.86 20.26
N ILE A 24 -4.16 6.80 20.21
CA ILE A 24 -5.63 6.94 20.26
C ILE A 24 -6.07 7.58 21.58
N GLY A 25 -5.50 7.17 22.72
CA GLY A 25 -5.75 7.78 24.02
C GLY A 25 -5.44 9.26 24.00
N TYR A 26 -4.24 9.64 23.56
CA TYR A 26 -3.81 11.03 23.45
C TYR A 26 -4.74 11.86 22.54
N ILE A 27 -5.08 11.35 21.35
CA ILE A 27 -5.97 12.07 20.42
C ILE A 27 -7.38 12.24 21.03
N ASN A 28 -7.88 11.24 21.78
CA ASN A 28 -9.18 11.35 22.46
C ASN A 28 -9.25 12.44 23.53
N GLU A 29 -8.13 12.73 24.17
CA GLU A 29 -8.00 13.85 25.12
C GLU A 29 -7.83 15.17 24.37
N GLU A 30 -6.90 15.24 23.42
CA GLU A 30 -6.56 16.47 22.70
C GLU A 30 -7.72 17.02 21.87
N LYS A 31 -8.49 16.16 21.17
CA LYS A 31 -9.61 16.61 20.33
C LYS A 31 -10.72 17.39 21.08
N ARG A 32 -10.72 17.33 22.42
CA ARG A 32 -11.68 18.04 23.28
C ARG A 32 -11.17 19.41 23.74
N LYS A 33 -9.89 19.73 23.50
CA LYS A 33 -9.30 21.01 23.89
C LYS A 33 -9.65 22.09 22.87
N THR A 34 -9.47 23.36 23.28
CA THR A 34 -9.71 24.48 22.39
C THR A 34 -8.66 24.52 21.27
N PRO A 35 -9.05 24.46 20.00
CA PRO A 35 -8.11 24.49 18.89
C PRO A 35 -7.54 25.91 18.66
N VAL A 36 -6.30 25.97 18.16
CA VAL A 36 -5.62 27.24 17.86
C VAL A 36 -5.76 27.63 16.39
N LEU A 37 -5.80 26.62 15.46
CA LEU A 37 -5.67 26.85 14.01
C LEU A 37 -6.98 26.65 13.23
N MET A 38 -8.02 26.09 13.82
CA MET A 38 -9.27 25.77 13.14
C MET A 38 -10.47 25.88 14.08
N SER A 39 -11.69 25.81 13.54
CA SER A 39 -12.91 25.81 14.38
C SER A 39 -13.00 24.53 15.23
N ALA A 40 -13.60 24.64 16.41
CA ALA A 40 -13.74 23.53 17.35
C ALA A 40 -14.42 22.29 16.75
N ASP A 41 -15.43 22.50 15.89
CA ASP A 41 -16.15 21.43 15.20
C ASP A 41 -15.25 20.68 14.22
N LYS A 42 -14.47 21.40 13.41
CA LYS A 42 -13.49 20.78 12.48
C LYS A 42 -12.41 20.03 13.21
N TYR A 43 -11.96 20.56 14.35
CA TYR A 43 -10.94 19.92 15.18
C TYR A 43 -11.45 18.60 15.78
N LEU A 44 -12.67 18.60 16.30
CA LEU A 44 -13.33 17.42 16.82
C LEU A 44 -13.54 16.37 15.74
N THR A 45 -13.98 16.78 14.56
CA THR A 45 -14.18 15.90 13.40
C THR A 45 -12.86 15.25 12.95
N ALA A 46 -11.79 16.04 12.84
CA ALA A 46 -10.45 15.54 12.51
C ALA A 46 -9.93 14.53 13.55
N GLY A 47 -10.12 14.83 14.85
CA GLY A 47 -9.77 13.92 15.93
C GLY A 47 -10.57 12.60 15.90
N ASN A 48 -11.88 12.67 15.62
CA ASN A 48 -12.72 11.49 15.48
C ASN A 48 -12.29 10.62 14.28
N TYR A 49 -11.97 11.23 13.14
CA TYR A 49 -11.42 10.55 11.98
C TYR A 49 -10.10 9.85 12.30
N ALA A 50 -9.17 10.54 12.96
CA ALA A 50 -7.89 9.97 13.38
C ALA A 50 -8.07 8.76 14.34
N VAL A 51 -9.01 8.85 15.29
CA VAL A 51 -9.35 7.75 16.19
C VAL A 51 -9.96 6.56 15.45
N ALA A 52 -10.87 6.80 14.49
CA ALA A 52 -11.47 5.74 13.67
C ALA A 52 -10.39 4.99 12.86
N ASN A 53 -9.50 5.72 12.21
CA ASN A 53 -8.35 5.16 11.48
C ASN A 53 -7.40 4.40 12.41
N GLY A 54 -7.09 4.95 13.58
CA GLY A 54 -6.26 4.30 14.57
C GLY A 54 -6.82 2.97 15.04
N LYS A 55 -8.13 2.88 15.29
CA LYS A 55 -8.81 1.63 15.66
C LYS A 55 -8.71 0.59 14.54
N LEU A 56 -8.96 0.99 13.29
CA LEU A 56 -8.81 0.08 12.15
C LEU A 56 -7.35 -0.37 12.02
N SER A 57 -6.38 0.54 12.17
CA SER A 57 -4.95 0.22 12.12
C SER A 57 -4.51 -0.80 13.18
N ILE A 58 -5.10 -0.77 14.38
CA ILE A 58 -4.84 -1.79 15.41
C ILE A 58 -5.32 -3.17 14.92
N VAL A 59 -6.55 -3.24 14.39
CA VAL A 59 -7.12 -4.49 13.89
C VAL A 59 -6.30 -5.04 12.72
N THR A 60 -5.98 -4.20 11.74
CA THR A 60 -5.16 -4.62 10.59
C THR A 60 -3.77 -5.07 11.01
N THR A 61 -3.10 -4.34 11.90
CA THR A 61 -1.78 -4.73 12.42
C THR A 61 -1.82 -6.10 13.11
N PHE A 62 -2.87 -6.38 13.86
CA PHE A 62 -3.03 -7.69 14.50
C PHE A 62 -3.28 -8.80 13.48
N VAL A 63 -4.14 -8.55 12.49
CA VAL A 63 -4.40 -9.50 11.39
C VAL A 63 -3.13 -9.74 10.58
N ASP A 64 -2.39 -8.69 10.23
CA ASP A 64 -1.10 -8.79 9.50
C ASP A 64 -0.10 -9.67 10.26
N TYR A 65 -0.07 -9.56 11.59
CA TYR A 65 0.76 -10.42 12.42
C TYR A 65 0.33 -11.89 12.34
N LEU A 66 -0.97 -12.18 12.42
CA LEU A 66 -1.48 -13.55 12.28
C LEU A 66 -1.19 -14.12 10.89
N VAL A 67 -1.35 -13.30 9.85
CA VAL A 67 -1.04 -13.68 8.45
C VAL A 67 0.45 -13.96 8.30
N PHE A 68 1.32 -13.15 8.89
CA PHE A 68 2.77 -13.40 8.90
C PHE A 68 3.09 -14.75 9.55
N ILE A 69 2.54 -15.03 10.73
CA ILE A 69 2.74 -16.30 11.42
C ILE A 69 2.24 -17.47 10.55
N TRP A 70 1.06 -17.33 9.94
CA TRP A 70 0.54 -18.34 9.02
C TRP A 70 1.45 -18.56 7.81
N TRP A 71 1.98 -17.50 7.19
CA TRP A 71 2.93 -17.63 6.08
C TRP A 71 4.17 -18.40 6.49
N VAL A 72 4.74 -18.09 7.65
CA VAL A 72 5.95 -18.72 8.14
C VAL A 72 5.76 -20.23 8.40
N PHE A 73 4.65 -20.63 9.00
CA PHE A 73 4.44 -22.02 9.41
C PHE A 73 3.72 -22.90 8.40
N ALA A 74 2.89 -22.33 7.53
CA ALA A 74 2.06 -23.09 6.63
C ALA A 74 1.92 -22.47 5.22
N GLY A 75 1.78 -21.15 5.13
CA GLY A 75 1.39 -20.47 3.90
C GLY A 75 2.36 -20.66 2.74
N PHE A 76 3.67 -20.56 3.00
CA PHE A 76 4.65 -20.79 1.94
C PHE A 76 4.67 -22.24 1.45
N ALA A 77 4.55 -23.21 2.34
CA ALA A 77 4.45 -24.62 1.98
C ALA A 77 3.17 -24.88 1.17
N TRP A 78 2.03 -24.37 1.64
CA TRP A 78 0.77 -24.46 0.94
C TRP A 78 0.84 -23.85 -0.46
N LEU A 79 1.35 -22.62 -0.58
CA LEU A 79 1.45 -21.94 -1.87
C LEU A 79 2.38 -22.69 -2.83
N SER A 80 3.48 -23.24 -2.34
CA SER A 80 4.42 -24.03 -3.17
C SER A 80 3.79 -25.30 -3.75
N THR A 81 2.81 -25.89 -3.05
CA THR A 81 2.07 -27.05 -3.59
C THR A 81 1.06 -26.67 -4.67
N MET A 82 0.55 -25.42 -4.62
CA MET A 82 -0.43 -24.90 -5.60
C MET A 82 0.25 -24.40 -6.88
N VAL A 83 1.49 -23.92 -6.77
CA VAL A 83 2.25 -23.34 -7.89
C VAL A 83 3.23 -24.38 -8.43
N GLN A 84 2.74 -25.26 -9.28
CA GLN A 84 3.56 -26.24 -10.01
C GLN A 84 3.54 -25.90 -11.51
N VAL A 85 4.43 -24.99 -11.91
CA VAL A 85 4.57 -24.53 -13.30
C VAL A 85 5.96 -24.93 -13.78
N GLU A 86 6.08 -25.41 -15.02
CA GLU A 86 7.36 -25.71 -15.63
C GLU A 86 8.19 -24.43 -15.84
N GLY A 87 9.49 -24.52 -15.56
CA GLY A 87 10.45 -23.44 -15.72
C GLY A 87 10.62 -22.62 -14.43
N SER A 88 11.86 -22.51 -13.98
CA SER A 88 12.22 -21.89 -12.70
C SER A 88 11.86 -20.40 -12.61
N ILE A 89 11.96 -19.65 -13.71
CA ILE A 89 11.59 -18.23 -13.75
C ILE A 89 10.06 -18.09 -13.67
N MET A 90 9.32 -18.84 -14.48
CA MET A 90 7.85 -18.78 -14.49
C MET A 90 7.27 -19.21 -13.13
N GLN A 91 7.81 -20.27 -12.54
CA GLN A 91 7.41 -20.72 -11.21
C GLN A 91 7.63 -19.63 -10.15
N ALA A 92 8.77 -18.95 -10.17
CA ALA A 92 9.05 -17.85 -9.24
C ALA A 92 8.06 -16.68 -9.43
N VAL A 93 7.76 -16.31 -10.68
CA VAL A 93 6.80 -15.24 -11.01
C VAL A 93 5.40 -15.58 -10.50
N VAL A 94 4.91 -16.78 -10.80
CA VAL A 94 3.57 -17.23 -10.38
C VAL A 94 3.50 -17.34 -8.85
N PHE A 95 4.56 -17.81 -8.19
CA PHE A 95 4.65 -17.87 -6.73
C PHE A 95 4.55 -16.47 -6.11
N LEU A 96 5.32 -15.50 -6.63
CA LEU A 96 5.28 -14.12 -6.13
C LEU A 96 3.91 -13.48 -6.32
N PHE A 97 3.28 -13.68 -7.49
CA PHE A 97 1.91 -13.21 -7.70
C PHE A 97 0.91 -13.89 -6.75
N GLY A 98 1.02 -15.20 -6.57
CA GLY A 98 0.19 -15.94 -5.62
C GLY A 98 0.31 -15.39 -4.20
N PHE A 99 1.53 -15.14 -3.74
CA PHE A 99 1.79 -14.51 -2.45
C PHE A 99 1.11 -13.13 -2.34
N ILE A 100 1.27 -12.27 -3.34
CA ILE A 100 0.69 -10.92 -3.34
C ILE A 100 -0.84 -10.98 -3.39
N ILE A 101 -1.42 -11.83 -4.24
CA ILE A 101 -2.87 -11.99 -4.37
C ILE A 101 -3.50 -12.44 -3.05
N VAL A 102 -2.92 -13.44 -2.39
CA VAL A 102 -3.44 -13.92 -1.10
C VAL A 102 -3.43 -12.81 -0.06
N ASN A 103 -2.32 -12.07 0.09
CA ASN A 103 -2.24 -10.94 1.01
C ASN A 103 -3.23 -9.84 0.65
N TYR A 104 -3.39 -9.54 -0.66
CA TYR A 104 -4.36 -8.54 -1.12
C TYR A 104 -5.80 -8.93 -0.78
N ILE A 105 -6.19 -10.20 -1.02
CA ILE A 105 -7.54 -10.70 -0.68
C ILE A 105 -7.80 -10.59 0.81
N ILE A 106 -6.82 -10.89 1.67
CA ILE A 106 -6.95 -10.76 3.13
C ILE A 106 -7.08 -9.29 3.54
N GLY A 107 -6.34 -8.39 2.90
CA GLY A 107 -6.38 -6.94 3.18
C GLY A 107 -7.63 -6.23 2.64
N LEU A 108 -8.24 -6.75 1.57
CA LEU A 108 -9.35 -6.12 0.84
C LEU A 108 -10.54 -5.72 1.72
N PRO A 109 -11.03 -6.53 2.66
CA PRO A 109 -12.14 -6.13 3.56
C PRO A 109 -11.82 -4.87 4.38
N PHE A 110 -10.59 -4.74 4.84
CA PHE A 110 -10.15 -3.58 5.64
C PHE A 110 -10.01 -2.33 4.78
N GLU A 111 -9.49 -2.47 3.55
CA GLU A 111 -9.44 -1.37 2.58
C GLU A 111 -10.84 -0.87 2.19
N LEU A 112 -11.77 -1.78 1.93
CA LEU A 112 -13.16 -1.43 1.65
C LEU A 112 -13.84 -0.75 2.84
N TYR A 113 -13.61 -1.25 4.05
CA TYR A 113 -14.13 -0.64 5.27
C TYR A 113 -13.54 0.76 5.49
N GLN A 114 -12.23 0.93 5.30
CA GLN A 114 -11.57 2.24 5.35
C GLN A 114 -12.25 3.21 4.38
N LYS A 115 -12.34 2.84 3.11
CA LYS A 115 -12.78 3.70 2.03
C LYS A 115 -14.29 4.02 2.08
N PHE A 116 -15.15 2.98 2.23
CA PHE A 116 -16.59 3.11 2.13
C PHE A 116 -17.33 3.25 3.46
N LYS A 117 -16.61 3.19 4.59
CA LYS A 117 -17.21 3.45 5.92
C LYS A 117 -16.53 4.61 6.61
N ILE A 118 -15.21 4.59 6.76
CA ILE A 118 -14.52 5.64 7.49
C ILE A 118 -14.41 6.89 6.61
N ASP A 119 -13.76 6.81 5.45
CA ASP A 119 -13.51 7.98 4.61
C ASP A 119 -14.82 8.61 4.09
N GLU A 120 -15.82 7.80 3.78
CA GLU A 120 -17.15 8.28 3.37
C GLU A 120 -17.86 9.04 4.50
N ALA A 121 -17.84 8.50 5.74
CA ALA A 121 -18.48 9.14 6.89
C ALA A 121 -17.89 10.53 7.21
N TYR A 122 -16.62 10.75 6.88
CA TYR A 122 -15.94 12.03 7.09
C TYR A 122 -15.81 12.89 5.82
N GLY A 123 -16.44 12.48 4.71
CA GLY A 123 -16.49 13.25 3.46
C GLY A 123 -15.23 13.20 2.60
N PHE A 124 -14.28 12.32 2.91
CA PHE A 124 -13.04 12.15 2.15
C PHE A 124 -13.22 11.22 0.95
N ASN A 125 -14.18 10.29 0.98
CA ASN A 125 -14.46 9.44 -0.17
C ASN A 125 -15.60 10.00 -1.03
N LYS A 126 -15.29 10.18 -2.32
CA LYS A 126 -16.26 10.52 -3.38
C LYS A 126 -16.35 9.42 -4.45
N MET A 127 -15.64 8.31 -4.25
CA MET A 127 -15.57 7.20 -5.17
C MET A 127 -16.77 6.27 -4.98
N THR A 128 -17.44 5.93 -6.07
CA THR A 128 -18.48 4.91 -6.05
C THR A 128 -17.89 3.50 -6.09
N ALA A 129 -18.62 2.50 -5.63
CA ALA A 129 -18.19 1.09 -5.71
C ALA A 129 -17.90 0.66 -7.16
N LYS A 130 -18.66 1.15 -8.15
CA LYS A 130 -18.40 0.89 -9.57
C LYS A 130 -17.05 1.47 -10.01
N MET A 131 -16.73 2.71 -9.64
CA MET A 131 -15.44 3.32 -9.95
C MET A 131 -14.31 2.54 -9.30
N TYR A 132 -14.47 2.15 -8.03
CA TYR A 132 -13.49 1.34 -7.32
C TYR A 132 -13.18 0.03 -8.06
N VAL A 133 -14.20 -0.72 -8.48
CA VAL A 133 -14.00 -1.99 -9.21
C VAL A 133 -13.31 -1.75 -10.56
N ILE A 134 -13.69 -0.71 -11.30
CA ILE A 134 -13.04 -0.38 -12.57
C ILE A 134 -11.55 -0.04 -12.36
N ASP A 135 -11.24 0.78 -11.36
CA ASP A 135 -9.86 1.17 -11.05
C ASP A 135 -9.05 -0.03 -10.54
N LEU A 136 -9.67 -0.89 -9.74
CA LEU A 136 -9.07 -2.15 -9.31
C LEU A 136 -8.69 -3.05 -10.50
N LEU A 137 -9.59 -3.22 -11.46
CA LEU A 137 -9.33 -4.04 -12.65
C LEU A 137 -8.21 -3.45 -13.50
N LYS A 138 -8.22 -2.12 -13.74
CA LYS A 138 -7.15 -1.45 -14.48
C LYS A 138 -5.80 -1.58 -13.77
N SER A 139 -5.76 -1.29 -12.46
CA SER A 139 -4.55 -1.38 -11.65
C SER A 139 -4.02 -2.80 -11.60
N SER A 140 -4.89 -3.80 -11.45
CA SER A 140 -4.51 -5.21 -11.47
C SER A 140 -3.91 -5.61 -12.82
N LEU A 141 -4.52 -5.23 -13.94
CA LEU A 141 -3.99 -5.52 -15.27
C LEU A 141 -2.60 -4.90 -15.45
N LEU A 142 -2.45 -3.62 -15.09
CA LEU A 142 -1.17 -2.93 -15.17
C LEU A 142 -0.11 -3.59 -14.26
N PHE A 143 -0.51 -3.96 -13.03
CA PHE A 143 0.35 -4.64 -12.09
C PHE A 143 0.80 -6.03 -12.60
N PHE A 144 -0.09 -6.82 -13.20
CA PHE A 144 0.29 -8.12 -13.76
C PHE A 144 1.27 -7.98 -14.94
N ILE A 145 1.10 -6.99 -15.80
CA ILE A 145 2.00 -6.76 -16.94
C ILE A 145 3.37 -6.25 -16.44
N LEU A 146 3.39 -5.14 -15.71
CA LEU A 146 4.64 -4.52 -15.28
C LEU A 146 5.32 -5.32 -14.16
N GLY A 147 4.55 -5.79 -13.18
CA GLY A 147 5.05 -6.63 -12.10
C GLY A 147 5.60 -7.96 -12.61
N GLY A 148 4.91 -8.58 -13.57
CA GLY A 148 5.38 -9.81 -14.22
C GLY A 148 6.74 -9.61 -14.92
N ALA A 149 6.91 -8.52 -15.64
CA ALA A 149 8.18 -8.18 -16.28
C ALA A 149 9.29 -7.95 -15.23
N VAL A 150 9.00 -7.24 -14.15
CA VAL A 150 9.95 -7.01 -13.04
C VAL A 150 10.32 -8.30 -12.32
N PHE A 151 9.34 -9.15 -12.00
CA PHE A 151 9.58 -10.43 -11.31
C PHE A 151 10.37 -11.39 -12.20
N ALA A 152 10.05 -11.46 -13.50
CA ALA A 152 10.81 -12.26 -14.45
C ALA A 152 12.26 -11.79 -14.57
N LEU A 153 12.46 -10.47 -14.65
CA LEU A 153 13.80 -9.85 -14.68
C LEU A 153 14.59 -10.17 -13.41
N LEU A 154 13.99 -10.02 -12.23
CA LEU A 154 14.64 -10.34 -10.96
C LEU A 154 15.00 -11.83 -10.87
N SER A 155 14.06 -12.71 -11.22
CA SER A 155 14.29 -14.16 -11.20
C SER A 155 15.41 -14.55 -12.15
N TRP A 156 15.44 -13.96 -13.33
CA TRP A 156 16.53 -14.17 -14.30
C TRP A 156 17.88 -13.70 -13.78
N ILE A 157 17.95 -12.51 -13.14
CA ILE A 157 19.18 -11.97 -12.55
C ILE A 157 19.72 -12.91 -11.47
N ILE A 158 18.85 -13.35 -10.55
CA ILE A 158 19.21 -14.25 -9.45
C ILE A 158 19.78 -15.58 -9.97
N GLN A 159 19.23 -16.10 -11.05
CA GLN A 159 19.67 -17.38 -11.63
C GLN A 159 20.91 -17.25 -12.54
N SER A 160 21.16 -16.08 -13.10
CA SER A 160 22.20 -15.88 -14.12
C SER A 160 23.52 -15.35 -13.57
N TYR A 161 23.54 -14.75 -12.37
CA TYR A 161 24.71 -14.07 -11.84
C TYR A 161 25.00 -14.48 -10.40
N GLU A 162 26.24 -14.90 -10.12
CA GLU A 162 26.70 -15.16 -8.75
C GLU A 162 26.63 -13.89 -7.87
N THR A 163 26.97 -12.74 -8.45
CA THR A 163 26.83 -11.42 -7.81
C THR A 163 25.49 -10.77 -8.09
N TRP A 164 24.41 -11.55 -8.06
CA TRP A 164 23.05 -11.13 -8.40
C TRP A 164 22.60 -9.86 -7.67
N TRP A 165 23.05 -9.63 -6.46
CA TRP A 165 22.67 -8.47 -5.66
C TRP A 165 23.19 -7.15 -6.23
N ILE A 166 24.41 -7.12 -6.83
CA ILE A 166 24.95 -5.92 -7.51
C ILE A 166 24.11 -5.64 -8.77
N TRP A 167 23.91 -6.65 -9.60
CA TRP A 167 23.15 -6.51 -10.83
C TRP A 167 21.67 -6.26 -10.57
N GLY A 168 21.12 -6.88 -9.53
CA GLY A 168 19.76 -6.61 -9.05
C GLY A 168 19.59 -5.17 -8.63
N PHE A 169 20.49 -4.64 -7.81
CA PHE A 169 20.45 -3.24 -7.38
C PHE A 169 20.52 -2.28 -8.58
N ALA A 170 21.51 -2.43 -9.45
CA ALA A 170 21.70 -1.53 -10.59
C ALA A 170 20.46 -1.51 -11.51
N ARG A 171 19.90 -2.68 -11.84
CA ARG A 171 18.72 -2.78 -12.71
C ARG A 171 17.44 -2.32 -12.03
N MET A 172 17.24 -2.62 -10.75
CA MET A 172 16.08 -2.11 -10.00
C MET A 172 16.15 -0.59 -9.83
N PHE A 173 17.32 -0.02 -9.62
CA PHE A 173 17.50 1.43 -9.63
C PHE A 173 17.08 2.03 -10.99
N THR A 174 17.51 1.43 -12.11
CA THR A 174 17.09 1.85 -13.43
C THR A 174 15.57 1.77 -13.62
N VAL A 175 14.95 0.66 -13.19
CA VAL A 175 13.47 0.48 -13.22
C VAL A 175 12.80 1.57 -12.39
N ALA A 176 13.29 1.86 -11.18
CA ALA A 176 12.73 2.90 -10.33
C ALA A 176 12.82 4.30 -10.96
N VAL A 177 13.94 4.64 -11.58
CA VAL A 177 14.10 5.90 -12.32
C VAL A 177 13.11 5.98 -13.49
N LEU A 178 13.02 4.92 -14.30
CA LEU A 178 12.09 4.87 -15.43
C LEU A 178 10.63 4.96 -14.95
N ALA A 179 10.27 4.26 -13.87
CA ALA A 179 8.93 4.34 -13.29
C ALA A 179 8.57 5.76 -12.85
N ASN A 180 9.51 6.48 -12.24
CA ASN A 180 9.30 7.89 -11.86
C ASN A 180 9.13 8.80 -13.09
N LEU A 181 9.92 8.61 -14.14
CA LEU A 181 9.80 9.37 -15.38
C LEU A 181 8.48 9.11 -16.11
N LEU A 182 7.99 7.88 -16.05
CA LEU A 182 6.74 7.46 -16.70
C LEU A 182 5.50 7.67 -15.83
N ALA A 183 5.66 7.99 -14.55
CA ALA A 183 4.55 8.17 -13.61
C ALA A 183 3.45 9.11 -14.12
N PRO A 184 3.75 10.30 -14.71
CA PRO A 184 2.70 11.18 -15.24
C PRO A 184 1.88 10.53 -16.36
N THR A 185 2.52 9.72 -17.21
CA THR A 185 1.87 8.99 -18.30
C THR A 185 0.90 7.93 -17.75
N PHE A 186 1.34 7.18 -16.74
CA PHE A 186 0.47 6.21 -16.07
C PHE A 186 -0.68 6.88 -15.31
N MET A 187 -0.42 8.01 -14.65
CA MET A 187 -1.48 8.77 -13.97
C MET A 187 -2.59 9.21 -14.94
N ALA A 188 -2.27 9.51 -16.19
CA ALA A 188 -3.24 9.88 -17.22
C ALA A 188 -4.21 8.74 -17.59
N LEU A 189 -3.85 7.47 -17.35
CA LEU A 189 -4.75 6.33 -17.56
C LEU A 189 -5.89 6.27 -16.54
N PHE A 190 -5.69 6.83 -15.35
CA PHE A 190 -6.65 6.79 -14.24
C PHE A 190 -7.36 8.13 -14.04
N ASN A 191 -6.74 9.24 -14.44
CA ASN A 191 -7.24 10.59 -14.22
C ASN A 191 -7.42 11.34 -15.53
N LYS A 192 -8.53 12.06 -15.63
CA LYS A 192 -8.73 13.04 -16.72
C LYS A 192 -8.02 14.33 -16.32
N PHE A 193 -6.95 14.66 -17.00
CA PHE A 193 -6.31 15.96 -16.86
C PHE A 193 -6.94 16.96 -17.81
N SER A 194 -7.37 18.10 -17.27
CA SER A 194 -7.75 19.27 -18.05
C SER A 194 -6.74 20.39 -17.80
N PRO A 195 -6.41 21.20 -18.82
CA PRO A 195 -5.60 22.39 -18.60
C PRO A 195 -6.27 23.28 -17.55
N LEU A 196 -5.46 23.95 -16.73
CA LEU A 196 -5.95 24.92 -15.77
C LEU A 196 -6.57 26.10 -16.54
N GLU A 197 -7.80 26.46 -16.19
CA GLU A 197 -8.49 27.59 -16.81
C GLU A 197 -7.68 28.88 -16.61
N GLU A 198 -7.75 29.78 -17.61
CA GLU A 198 -7.13 31.10 -17.53
C GLU A 198 -7.73 31.89 -16.38
N GLY A 199 -6.88 32.41 -15.49
CA GLY A 199 -7.32 33.17 -14.32
C GLY A 199 -6.20 33.42 -13.33
N GLU A 200 -6.50 34.19 -12.29
CA GLU A 200 -5.56 34.62 -11.25
C GLU A 200 -4.77 33.46 -10.61
N LEU A 201 -5.37 32.28 -10.50
CA LEU A 201 -4.72 31.09 -9.94
C LEU A 201 -3.61 30.57 -10.87
N LYS A 202 -3.86 30.53 -12.19
CA LYS A 202 -2.85 30.12 -13.18
C LYS A 202 -1.69 31.11 -13.21
N GLU A 203 -1.97 32.41 -13.17
CA GLU A 203 -0.96 33.45 -13.12
C GLU A 203 -0.09 33.34 -11.86
N LYS A 204 -0.69 33.13 -10.69
CA LYS A 204 0.05 32.95 -9.44
C LYS A 204 0.94 31.70 -9.46
N ILE A 205 0.45 30.59 -9.98
CA ILE A 205 1.24 29.35 -10.11
C ILE A 205 2.41 29.56 -11.08
N THR A 206 2.14 30.18 -12.23
CA THR A 206 3.20 30.47 -13.23
C THR A 206 4.24 31.41 -12.66
N ALA A 207 3.83 32.43 -11.89
CA ALA A 207 4.76 33.35 -11.24
C ALA A 207 5.62 32.71 -10.14
N MET A 208 5.12 31.65 -9.47
CA MET A 208 5.90 30.88 -8.49
C MET A 208 6.88 29.87 -9.12
N MET A 209 6.68 29.52 -10.39
CA MET A 209 7.51 28.54 -11.11
C MET A 209 8.66 29.21 -11.90
N ASN A 210 8.63 30.53 -12.09
CA ASN A 210 9.67 31.37 -12.71
C ASN A 210 10.52 32.07 -11.66
#